data_6a829400439077ab20dcdd9c307ce3a9
#
_entry.id   6a829400439077ab20dcdd9c307ce3a9
#
_cell.length_a   1.000
_cell.length_b   1.000
_cell.length_c   1.000
_cell.angle_alpha   90.00
_cell.angle_beta   90.00
_cell.angle_gamma   90.00
#
_symmetry.space_group_name_H-M   'P 1'
#
loop_
_entity.id
_entity.type
_entity.pdbx_description
1 polymer ?
#
loop_
_entity_poly.entity_id
_entity_poly.type
_entity_poly.pdbx_seq_one_letter_code
_entity_poly.pdbx_strand_id
1 'polypeptide(L)'
;QYQKIRDIIRSDPSRRVVVVSAAGKRSAGDNKITDLLYLCYAHLQYGVSCDGIYQMIRERYGDIHRELGLRVDLEGVLDRLRSQMEQGISRDELVSRGEYLSALLMADYLGFTFVDAAQWLFFHYDGTIDQEKSYAALRALARDKCVVIPGFYGLMPDGKLRTLTRGGSDI
;
A
#
# COMPACT_ATOMS: atom_id res chain seq x y z
N GLN A 1 14.34 -10.00 6.30
CA GLN A 1 13.35 -9.23 7.08
C GLN A 1 11.98 -9.91 7.11
N TYR A 2 11.38 -10.28 5.98
CA TYR A 2 10.04 -10.89 5.88
C TYR A 2 9.89 -12.15 6.74
N GLN A 3 10.89 -13.04 6.77
CA GLN A 3 10.87 -14.23 7.63
C GLN A 3 10.73 -13.85 9.11
N LYS A 4 11.54 -12.89 9.57
CA LYS A 4 11.47 -12.40 10.96
C LYS A 4 10.10 -11.81 11.30
N ILE A 5 9.50 -11.03 10.38
CA ILE A 5 8.14 -10.47 10.54
C ILE A 5 7.12 -11.59 10.66
N ARG A 6 7.17 -12.59 9.77
CA ARG A 6 6.28 -13.76 9.83
C ARG A 6 6.40 -14.50 11.16
N ASP A 7 7.61 -14.74 11.62
CA ASP A 7 7.84 -15.47 12.87
C ASP A 7 7.30 -14.68 14.07
N ILE A 8 7.47 -13.36 14.10
CA ILE A 8 6.88 -12.47 15.11
C ILE A 8 5.35 -12.52 15.07
N ILE A 9 4.74 -12.44 13.88
CA ILE A 9 3.26 -12.46 13.75
C ILE A 9 2.72 -13.81 14.19
N ARG A 10 3.34 -14.91 13.77
CA ARG A 10 2.90 -16.28 14.09
C ARG A 10 3.16 -16.70 15.54
N SER A 11 4.07 -16.03 16.25
CA SER A 11 4.34 -16.36 17.66
C SER A 11 3.19 -16.00 18.60
N ASP A 12 2.21 -15.23 18.14
CA ASP A 12 1.05 -14.84 18.93
C ASP A 12 -0.22 -14.83 18.04
N PRO A 13 -1.16 -15.78 18.24
CA PRO A 13 -2.39 -15.88 17.45
C PRO A 13 -3.34 -14.67 17.57
N SER A 14 -3.14 -13.81 18.57
CA SER A 14 -3.92 -12.58 18.72
C SER A 14 -3.57 -11.50 17.69
N ARG A 15 -2.40 -11.61 17.02
CA ARG A 15 -1.93 -10.69 15.97
C ARG A 15 -2.63 -10.96 14.65
N ARG A 16 -3.89 -10.56 14.59
CA ARG A 16 -4.78 -10.84 13.46
C ARG A 16 -4.89 -9.72 12.45
N VAL A 17 -4.51 -8.51 12.81
CA VAL A 17 -4.51 -7.33 11.94
C VAL A 17 -3.08 -6.84 11.77
N VAL A 18 -2.59 -6.85 10.55
CA VAL A 18 -1.22 -6.41 10.22
C VAL A 18 -1.28 -5.19 9.33
N VAL A 19 -0.72 -4.08 9.79
CA VAL A 19 -0.60 -2.84 9.02
C VAL A 19 0.79 -2.77 8.41
N VAL A 20 0.87 -2.42 7.14
CA VAL A 20 2.16 -2.31 6.45
C VAL A 20 2.37 -0.94 5.82
N SER A 21 3.64 -0.53 5.76
CA SER A 21 4.10 0.62 5.02
C SER A 21 4.70 0.20 3.67
N ALA A 22 4.92 1.17 2.78
CA ALA A 22 5.64 0.95 1.53
C ALA A 22 7.04 0.36 1.77
N ALA A 23 7.56 -0.38 0.79
CA ALA A 23 8.86 -1.02 0.89
C ALA A 23 9.97 0.02 1.15
N GLY A 24 10.75 -0.22 2.18
CA GLY A 24 11.87 0.63 2.58
C GLY A 24 13.10 0.47 1.68
N LYS A 25 14.17 1.14 2.05
CA LYS A 25 15.47 1.03 1.38
C LYS A 25 16.12 -0.33 1.65
N ARG A 26 16.77 -0.91 0.62
CA ARG A 26 17.59 -2.13 0.76
C ARG A 26 19.00 -1.80 1.32
N SER A 27 19.49 -0.60 1.03
CA SER A 27 20.80 -0.10 1.44
C SER A 27 20.78 1.42 1.64
N ALA A 28 21.86 1.99 2.15
CA ALA A 28 21.98 3.44 2.36
C ALA A 28 21.84 4.26 1.06
N GLY A 29 22.32 3.74 -0.07
CA GLY A 29 22.25 4.40 -1.37
C GLY A 29 20.94 4.19 -2.14
N ASP A 30 20.00 3.43 -1.56
CA ASP A 30 18.74 3.10 -2.23
C ASP A 30 17.66 4.17 -2.01
N ASN A 31 16.65 4.19 -2.88
CA ASN A 31 15.52 5.10 -2.79
C ASN A 31 14.35 4.46 -2.03
N LYS A 32 13.58 5.25 -1.29
CA LYS A 32 12.30 4.79 -0.74
C LYS A 32 11.26 4.71 -1.86
N ILE A 33 10.42 3.69 -1.84
CA ILE A 33 9.34 3.54 -2.82
C ILE A 33 8.41 4.77 -2.83
N THR A 34 8.07 5.30 -1.67
CA THR A 34 7.23 6.50 -1.58
C THR A 34 7.86 7.70 -2.29
N ASP A 35 9.18 7.90 -2.16
CA ASP A 35 9.88 8.99 -2.84
C ASP A 35 9.90 8.79 -4.36
N LEU A 36 10.07 7.55 -4.84
CA LEU A 36 9.97 7.20 -6.26
C LEU A 36 8.57 7.45 -6.83
N LEU A 37 7.51 7.15 -6.09
CA LEU A 37 6.14 7.41 -6.50
C LEU A 37 5.84 8.91 -6.59
N TYR A 38 6.32 9.71 -5.64
CA TYR A 38 6.25 11.18 -5.74
C TYR A 38 7.00 11.70 -6.96
N LEU A 39 8.17 11.15 -7.26
CA LEU A 39 8.96 11.53 -8.42
C LEU A 39 8.26 11.15 -9.74
N CYS A 40 7.65 9.97 -9.81
CA CYS A 40 6.80 9.57 -10.95
C CYS A 40 5.67 10.59 -11.16
N TYR A 41 4.96 10.96 -10.09
CA TYR A 41 3.89 11.94 -10.18
C TYR A 41 4.38 13.29 -10.70
N ALA A 42 5.51 13.78 -10.18
CA ALA A 42 6.10 15.04 -10.65
C ALA A 42 6.44 14.98 -12.15
N HIS A 43 7.03 13.88 -12.63
CA HIS A 43 7.32 13.69 -14.05
C HIS A 43 6.05 13.74 -14.90
N LEU A 44 4.98 13.05 -14.48
CA LEU A 44 3.69 13.06 -15.19
C LEU A 44 3.10 14.47 -15.29
N GLN A 45 3.19 15.28 -14.23
CA GLN A 45 2.69 16.66 -14.21
C GLN A 45 3.41 17.57 -15.23
N TYR A 46 4.69 17.31 -15.50
CA TYR A 46 5.49 18.06 -16.46
C TYR A 46 5.54 17.39 -17.85
N GLY A 47 4.76 16.35 -18.10
CA GLY A 47 4.78 15.62 -19.37
C GLY A 47 6.10 14.92 -19.67
N VAL A 48 6.90 14.61 -18.64
CA VAL A 48 8.18 13.91 -18.76
C VAL A 48 7.97 12.42 -18.49
N SER A 49 8.64 11.55 -19.25
CA SER A 49 8.59 10.11 -18.99
C SER A 49 9.10 9.78 -17.60
N CYS A 50 8.35 8.94 -16.88
CA CYS A 50 8.75 8.35 -15.61
C CYS A 50 9.12 6.86 -15.73
N ASP A 51 9.32 6.33 -16.94
CA ASP A 51 9.51 4.90 -17.18
C ASP A 51 10.68 4.31 -16.38
N GLY A 52 11.81 4.99 -16.36
CA GLY A 52 12.98 4.54 -15.59
C GLY A 52 12.72 4.50 -14.09
N ILE A 53 11.96 5.48 -13.56
CA ILE A 53 11.60 5.53 -12.14
C ILE A 53 10.57 4.43 -11.82
N TYR A 54 9.59 4.26 -12.69
CA TYR A 54 8.58 3.21 -12.52
C TYR A 54 9.19 1.81 -12.60
N GLN A 55 10.18 1.61 -13.48
CA GLN A 55 10.92 0.37 -13.57
C GLN A 55 11.65 0.03 -12.24
N MET A 56 12.22 1.02 -11.55
CA MET A 56 12.84 0.80 -10.23
C MET A 56 11.82 0.31 -9.20
N ILE A 57 10.57 0.81 -9.25
CA ILE A 57 9.47 0.36 -8.39
C ILE A 57 9.09 -1.09 -8.74
N ARG A 58 8.92 -1.39 -10.03
CA ARG A 58 8.61 -2.73 -10.54
C ARG A 58 9.67 -3.75 -10.12
N GLU A 59 10.93 -3.42 -10.27
CA GLU A 59 12.04 -4.28 -9.85
C GLU A 59 12.04 -4.52 -8.34
N ARG A 60 11.82 -3.50 -7.53
CA ARG A 60 11.79 -3.64 -6.07
C ARG A 60 10.74 -4.63 -5.61
N TYR A 61 9.50 -4.49 -6.08
CA TYR A 61 8.43 -5.39 -5.70
C TYR A 61 8.55 -6.75 -6.38
N GLY A 62 9.07 -6.80 -7.62
CA GLY A 62 9.37 -8.02 -8.34
C GLY A 62 10.43 -8.88 -7.64
N ASP A 63 11.48 -8.26 -7.10
CA ASP A 63 12.49 -8.96 -6.29
C ASP A 63 11.86 -9.58 -5.04
N ILE A 64 11.07 -8.82 -4.29
CA ILE A 64 10.36 -9.32 -3.11
C ILE A 64 9.44 -10.50 -3.49
N HIS A 65 8.66 -10.33 -4.54
CA HIS A 65 7.73 -11.35 -5.04
C HIS A 65 8.47 -12.66 -5.38
N ARG A 66 9.58 -12.55 -6.11
CA ARG A 66 10.39 -13.68 -6.55
C ARG A 66 11.11 -14.37 -5.38
N GLU A 67 11.76 -13.59 -4.51
CA GLU A 67 12.51 -14.11 -3.36
C GLU A 67 11.62 -14.83 -2.35
N LEU A 68 10.36 -14.41 -2.21
CA LEU A 68 9.40 -15.03 -1.30
C LEU A 68 8.54 -16.10 -1.97
N GLY A 69 8.67 -16.33 -3.28
CA GLY A 69 7.90 -17.30 -4.04
C GLY A 69 6.40 -17.05 -4.00
N LEU A 70 5.99 -15.79 -4.14
CA LEU A 70 4.59 -15.38 -4.02
C LEU A 70 3.76 -15.75 -5.25
N ARG A 71 2.44 -15.79 -5.08
CA ARG A 71 1.48 -16.22 -6.13
C ARG A 71 0.63 -15.07 -6.68
N VAL A 72 0.54 -13.97 -5.94
CA VAL A 72 -0.26 -12.81 -6.36
C VAL A 72 0.22 -12.31 -7.73
N ASP A 73 -0.73 -11.97 -8.62
CA ASP A 73 -0.44 -11.43 -9.95
C ASP A 73 0.10 -9.98 -9.84
N LEU A 74 1.35 -9.87 -9.40
CA LEU A 74 2.01 -8.57 -9.22
C LEU A 74 2.15 -7.82 -10.56
N GLU A 75 2.51 -8.51 -11.63
CA GLU A 75 2.70 -7.88 -12.94
C GLU A 75 1.40 -7.27 -13.47
N GLY A 76 0.29 -8.00 -13.39
CA GLY A 76 -1.01 -7.47 -13.77
C GLY A 76 -1.44 -6.27 -12.92
N VAL A 77 -1.08 -6.23 -11.62
CA VAL A 77 -1.33 -5.05 -10.77
C VAL A 77 -0.49 -3.86 -11.22
N LEU A 78 0.79 -4.07 -11.50
CA LEU A 78 1.70 -3.02 -11.96
C LEU A 78 1.31 -2.49 -13.35
N ASP A 79 0.88 -3.35 -14.26
CA ASP A 79 0.43 -2.94 -15.59
C ASP A 79 -0.85 -2.09 -15.52
N ARG A 80 -1.80 -2.47 -14.66
CA ARG A 80 -3.00 -1.64 -14.39
C ARG A 80 -2.63 -0.28 -13.81
N LEU A 81 -1.70 -0.24 -12.86
CA LEU A 81 -1.22 1.02 -12.31
C LEU A 81 -0.56 1.90 -13.38
N ARG A 82 0.25 1.32 -14.26
CA ARG A 82 0.84 2.04 -15.38
C ARG A 82 -0.22 2.67 -16.30
N SER A 83 -1.26 1.91 -16.62
CA SER A 83 -2.38 2.40 -17.42
C SER A 83 -3.13 3.55 -16.73
N GLN A 84 -3.34 3.47 -15.42
CA GLN A 84 -3.94 4.56 -14.63
C GLN A 84 -3.07 5.83 -14.65
N MET A 85 -1.75 5.67 -14.58
CA MET A 85 -0.82 6.81 -14.70
C MET A 85 -0.96 7.54 -16.03
N GLU A 86 -1.14 6.80 -17.11
CA GLU A 86 -1.33 7.36 -18.47
C GLU A 86 -2.71 8.05 -18.62
N GLN A 87 -3.71 7.59 -17.90
CA GLN A 87 -5.07 8.15 -17.90
C GLN A 87 -5.24 9.36 -16.96
N GLY A 88 -4.24 9.71 -16.18
CA GLY A 88 -4.28 10.86 -15.28
C GLY A 88 -4.63 10.49 -13.83
N ILE A 89 -3.80 9.70 -13.19
CA ILE A 89 -3.93 9.34 -11.76
C ILE A 89 -3.70 10.55 -10.85
N SER A 90 -4.42 10.63 -9.72
CA SER A 90 -4.16 11.65 -8.70
C SER A 90 -2.86 11.37 -7.95
N ARG A 91 -2.29 12.42 -7.32
CA ARG A 91 -1.07 12.28 -6.51
C ARG A 91 -1.28 11.27 -5.36
N ASP A 92 -2.35 11.43 -4.62
CA ASP A 92 -2.62 10.62 -3.44
C ASP A 92 -2.89 9.16 -3.81
N GLU A 93 -3.58 8.94 -4.93
CA GLU A 93 -3.79 7.60 -5.46
C GLU A 93 -2.46 6.94 -5.86
N LEU A 94 -1.62 7.63 -6.65
CA LEU A 94 -0.34 7.07 -7.07
C LEU A 94 0.57 6.77 -5.88
N VAL A 95 0.71 7.72 -4.95
CA VAL A 95 1.61 7.56 -3.80
C VAL A 95 1.14 6.47 -2.85
N SER A 96 -0.18 6.30 -2.68
CA SER A 96 -0.75 5.21 -1.86
C SER A 96 -0.44 3.80 -2.38
N ARG A 97 -0.02 3.66 -3.65
CA ARG A 97 0.27 2.34 -4.24
C ARG A 97 1.48 1.66 -3.64
N GLY A 98 2.37 2.40 -2.97
CA GLY A 98 3.48 1.79 -2.23
C GLY A 98 3.00 0.88 -1.11
N GLU A 99 2.14 1.38 -0.25
CA GLU A 99 1.52 0.61 0.84
C GLU A 99 0.59 -0.48 0.31
N TYR A 100 -0.18 -0.18 -0.74
CA TYR A 100 -1.06 -1.15 -1.40
C TYR A 100 -0.28 -2.38 -1.90
N LEU A 101 0.80 -2.18 -2.65
CA LEU A 101 1.64 -3.27 -3.17
C LEU A 101 2.31 -4.05 -2.04
N SER A 102 2.82 -3.36 -1.02
CA SER A 102 3.39 -4.01 0.16
C SER A 102 2.37 -4.88 0.89
N ALA A 103 1.13 -4.41 1.04
CA ALA A 103 0.06 -5.16 1.69
C ALA A 103 -0.37 -6.39 0.89
N LEU A 104 -0.45 -6.29 -0.43
CA LEU A 104 -0.72 -7.43 -1.31
C LEU A 104 0.33 -8.53 -1.13
N LEU A 105 1.61 -8.18 -1.21
CA LEU A 105 2.71 -9.15 -1.06
C LEU A 105 2.76 -9.75 0.34
N MET A 106 2.56 -8.92 1.38
CA MET A 106 2.56 -9.41 2.76
C MET A 106 1.38 -10.33 3.04
N ALA A 107 0.19 -10.04 2.49
CA ALA A 107 -1.00 -10.88 2.64
C ALA A 107 -0.77 -12.27 2.03
N ASP A 108 -0.23 -12.33 0.81
CA ASP A 108 0.12 -13.60 0.15
C ASP A 108 1.19 -14.36 0.94
N TYR A 109 2.23 -13.66 1.41
CA TYR A 109 3.32 -14.28 2.20
C TYR A 109 2.86 -14.88 3.53
N LEU A 110 1.92 -14.21 4.21
CA LEU A 110 1.38 -14.68 5.49
C LEU A 110 0.23 -15.69 5.32
N GLY A 111 -0.40 -15.74 4.15
CA GLY A 111 -1.65 -16.45 3.92
C GLY A 111 -2.85 -15.74 4.58
N PHE A 112 -2.77 -14.42 4.74
CA PHE A 112 -3.81 -13.56 5.31
C PHE A 112 -4.67 -12.94 4.21
N THR A 113 -5.86 -12.46 4.58
CA THR A 113 -6.72 -11.73 3.64
C THR A 113 -6.20 -10.31 3.45
N PHE A 114 -6.00 -9.89 2.21
CA PHE A 114 -5.76 -8.48 1.89
C PHE A 114 -7.07 -7.69 2.00
N VAL A 115 -7.03 -6.54 2.68
CA VAL A 115 -8.14 -5.58 2.78
C VAL A 115 -7.61 -4.19 2.44
N ASP A 116 -8.10 -3.60 1.34
CA ASP A 116 -7.72 -2.26 0.92
C ASP A 116 -8.16 -1.21 1.94
N ALA A 117 -7.30 -0.22 2.21
CA ALA A 117 -7.63 0.89 3.11
C ALA A 117 -8.89 1.65 2.66
N ALA A 118 -9.13 1.76 1.36
CA ALA A 118 -10.34 2.38 0.81
C ALA A 118 -11.66 1.68 1.21
N GLN A 119 -11.59 0.44 1.70
CA GLN A 119 -12.78 -0.32 2.12
C GLN A 119 -13.17 -0.05 3.58
N TRP A 120 -12.28 0.54 4.37
CA TRP A 120 -12.53 0.71 5.79
C TRP A 120 -12.10 2.04 6.38
N LEU A 121 -11.05 2.72 5.86
CA LEU A 121 -10.62 4.01 6.39
C LEU A 121 -11.32 5.14 5.65
N PHE A 122 -12.26 5.77 6.33
CA PHE A 122 -13.08 6.85 5.79
C PHE A 122 -12.72 8.19 6.41
N PHE A 123 -12.76 9.23 5.59
CA PHE A 123 -12.60 10.60 6.03
C PHE A 123 -13.94 11.34 6.02
N HIS A 124 -14.06 12.38 6.84
CA HIS A 124 -15.04 13.43 6.68
C HIS A 124 -14.60 14.43 5.59
N TYR A 125 -15.50 15.31 5.15
CA TYR A 125 -15.18 16.34 4.14
C TYR A 125 -14.08 17.32 4.58
N ASP A 126 -13.93 17.57 5.88
CA ASP A 126 -12.85 18.38 6.44
C ASP A 126 -11.49 17.67 6.49
N GLY A 127 -11.48 16.36 6.16
CA GLY A 127 -10.27 15.54 6.13
C GLY A 127 -9.89 14.92 7.45
N THR A 128 -10.71 15.02 8.48
CA THR A 128 -10.58 14.22 9.70
C THR A 128 -11.06 12.78 9.46
N ILE A 129 -10.59 11.83 10.27
CA ILE A 129 -11.00 10.43 10.15
C ILE A 129 -12.38 10.26 10.78
N ASP A 130 -13.31 9.65 10.04
CA ASP A 130 -14.56 9.13 10.57
C ASP A 130 -14.27 7.82 11.32
N GLN A 131 -13.93 7.94 12.59
CA GLN A 131 -13.54 6.81 13.42
C GLN A 131 -14.65 5.77 13.58
N GLU A 132 -15.88 6.23 13.78
CA GLU A 132 -17.02 5.32 14.02
C GLU A 132 -17.26 4.44 12.80
N LYS A 133 -17.40 5.05 11.62
CA LYS A 133 -17.58 4.35 10.34
C LYS A 133 -16.39 3.45 10.02
N SER A 134 -15.19 3.96 10.21
CA SER A 134 -13.95 3.23 9.88
C SER A 134 -13.79 1.98 10.75
N TYR A 135 -13.95 2.10 12.07
CA TYR A 135 -13.83 0.95 12.97
C TYR A 135 -14.97 -0.06 12.78
N ALA A 136 -16.19 0.38 12.50
CA ALA A 136 -17.29 -0.51 12.18
C ALA A 136 -16.99 -1.34 10.91
N ALA A 137 -16.50 -0.69 9.86
CA ALA A 137 -16.13 -1.34 8.62
C ALA A 137 -14.96 -2.32 8.81
N LEU A 138 -13.90 -1.92 9.51
CA LEU A 138 -12.75 -2.79 9.76
C LEU A 138 -13.13 -4.02 10.59
N ARG A 139 -13.97 -3.85 11.64
CA ARG A 139 -14.48 -4.97 12.44
C ARG A 139 -15.26 -5.97 11.59
N ALA A 140 -16.08 -5.49 10.66
CA ALA A 140 -16.87 -6.35 9.78
C ALA A 140 -15.94 -7.12 8.80
N LEU A 141 -14.95 -6.45 8.20
CA LEU A 141 -14.01 -7.04 7.25
C LEU A 141 -13.03 -8.02 7.90
N ALA A 142 -12.60 -7.75 9.14
CA ALA A 142 -11.65 -8.58 9.88
C ALA A 142 -12.31 -9.64 10.78
N ARG A 143 -13.65 -9.74 10.78
CA ARG A 143 -14.37 -10.74 11.60
C ARG A 143 -13.88 -12.14 11.22
N ASP A 144 -13.39 -12.88 12.23
CA ASP A 144 -12.93 -14.26 12.13
C ASP A 144 -11.82 -14.50 11.08
N LYS A 145 -11.12 -13.44 10.65
CA LYS A 145 -10.04 -13.49 9.68
C LYS A 145 -8.76 -12.84 10.22
N CYS A 146 -7.64 -13.30 9.70
CA CYS A 146 -6.38 -12.56 9.78
C CYS A 146 -6.26 -11.71 8.52
N VAL A 147 -6.00 -10.42 8.69
CA VAL A 147 -5.98 -9.46 7.58
C VAL A 147 -4.67 -8.69 7.51
N VAL A 148 -4.26 -8.33 6.30
CA VAL A 148 -3.21 -7.33 6.05
C VAL A 148 -3.85 -6.13 5.40
N ILE A 149 -3.59 -4.97 5.95
CA ILE A 149 -4.11 -3.68 5.47
C ILE A 149 -2.97 -2.73 5.15
N PRO A 150 -3.05 -1.96 4.06
CA PRO A 150 -2.11 -0.88 3.82
C PRO A 150 -2.39 0.28 4.81
N GLY A 151 -1.32 0.89 5.32
CA GLY A 151 -1.40 2.17 6.04
C GLY A 151 -1.48 3.36 5.10
N PHE A 152 -1.37 4.56 5.63
CA PHE A 152 -1.09 5.82 4.94
C PHE A 152 -2.24 6.46 4.16
N TYR A 153 -3.31 5.79 3.77
CA TYR A 153 -4.39 6.37 2.97
C TYR A 153 -5.77 5.83 3.34
N GLY A 154 -6.79 6.52 2.90
CA GLY A 154 -8.20 6.15 3.04
C GLY A 154 -9.06 6.81 1.96
N LEU A 155 -10.37 6.71 2.11
CA LEU A 155 -11.36 7.15 1.14
C LEU A 155 -12.09 8.41 1.63
N MET A 156 -12.08 9.46 0.80
CA MET A 156 -12.88 10.66 1.00
C MET A 156 -14.35 10.42 0.62
N PRO A 157 -15.30 11.24 1.13
CA PRO A 157 -16.71 11.10 0.79
C PRO A 157 -17.03 11.25 -0.71
N ASP A 158 -16.18 11.93 -1.48
CA ASP A 158 -16.30 12.07 -2.93
C ASP A 158 -15.74 10.86 -3.72
N GLY A 159 -15.31 9.80 -3.02
CA GLY A 159 -14.76 8.60 -3.62
C GLY A 159 -13.28 8.69 -4.03
N LYS A 160 -12.61 9.80 -3.75
CA LYS A 160 -11.18 9.95 -4.03
C LYS A 160 -10.33 9.40 -2.88
N LEU A 161 -9.19 8.84 -3.22
CA LEU A 161 -8.20 8.47 -2.21
C LEU A 161 -7.49 9.72 -1.66
N ARG A 162 -7.22 9.69 -0.37
CA ARG A 162 -6.44 10.71 0.32
C ARG A 162 -5.37 10.07 1.19
N THR A 163 -4.15 10.59 1.10
CA THR A 163 -3.05 10.17 1.98
C THR A 163 -3.09 10.94 3.30
N LEU A 164 -2.70 10.25 4.37
CA LEU A 164 -2.44 10.86 5.67
C LEU A 164 -1.11 11.65 5.62
N THR A 165 -0.94 12.59 6.53
CA THR A 165 0.36 13.26 6.72
C THR A 165 1.40 12.23 7.18
N ARG A 166 2.67 12.43 6.81
CA ARG A 166 3.77 11.54 7.26
C ARG A 166 3.73 11.40 8.78
N GLY A 167 3.72 10.17 9.28
CA GLY A 167 3.59 9.85 10.70
C GLY A 167 2.17 9.93 11.28
N GLY A 168 1.16 10.26 10.46
CA GLY A 168 -0.24 10.38 10.90
C GLY A 168 -1.06 9.09 10.81
N SER A 169 -0.43 7.97 10.45
CA SER A 169 -1.10 6.66 10.34
C SER A 169 -0.99 5.79 11.59
N ASP A 170 -0.23 6.23 12.58
CA ASP A 170 -0.03 5.50 13.84
C ASP A 170 -1.08 5.96 14.88
N ILE A 171 -2.36 5.75 14.57
CA ILE A 171 -3.49 6.14 15.42
C ILE A 171 -4.03 4.91 16.13
#